data_4e856dc04327b2f5340b6020fa19bf76
#
_entry.id   4e856dc04327b2f5340b6020fa19bf76
#
_cell.length_a   1.000
_cell.length_b   1.000
_cell.length_c   1.000
_cell.angle_alpha   90.00
_cell.angle_beta   90.00
_cell.angle_gamma   90.00
#
_symmetry.space_group_name_H-M   'P 1'
#
loop_
_entity.id
_entity.type
_entity.pdbx_description
1 polymer ?
#
loop_
_entity_poly.entity_id
_entity_poly.type
_entity_poly.pdbx_seq_one_letter_code
_entity_poly.pdbx_strand_id
1 'polypeptide(L)'
;YTDRMDLIYREWEKMQVHFDGIYTGFLSGEHQIEKVFEFLDIFLKKDTFLLVDPVMGDNGARYPFFTAAIESAMKALTSRADVITPNLTELCLLTGTDYRMIKEMTEERHLVKVAEQMARNLMTGGTREVIVTGIRFSDEKDGQEMMGNLAVTKENASFSAFPFIGESFSGTGDL
;
A
#
# COMPACT_ATOMS: atom_id res chain seq x y z
N TYR A 1 -15.02 13.28 -11.35
CA TYR A 1 -13.63 13.42 -11.85
C TYR A 1 -13.24 12.23 -12.75
N THR A 2 -13.72 11.01 -12.48
CA THR A 2 -13.35 9.78 -13.23
C THR A 2 -13.60 9.92 -14.74
N ASP A 3 -14.74 10.50 -15.15
CA ASP A 3 -15.07 10.74 -16.58
C ASP A 3 -14.12 11.72 -17.29
N ARG A 4 -13.34 12.50 -16.53
CA ARG A 4 -12.34 13.41 -17.08
C ARG A 4 -10.96 12.75 -17.22
N MET A 5 -10.72 11.64 -16.55
CA MET A 5 -9.44 10.92 -16.65
C MET A 5 -9.19 10.52 -18.11
N ASP A 6 -10.21 9.99 -18.78
CA ASP A 6 -10.11 9.58 -20.20
C ASP A 6 -9.66 10.72 -21.11
N LEU A 7 -10.22 11.92 -20.89
CA LEU A 7 -9.87 13.08 -21.72
C LEU A 7 -8.41 13.48 -21.53
N ILE A 8 -7.93 13.40 -20.26
CA ILE A 8 -6.56 13.81 -19.92
C ILE A 8 -5.56 12.82 -20.51
N TYR A 9 -5.71 11.52 -20.21
CA TYR A 9 -4.68 10.58 -20.64
C TYR A 9 -4.70 10.32 -22.16
N ARG A 10 -5.84 10.49 -22.84
CA ARG A 10 -5.89 10.47 -24.30
C ARG A 10 -5.15 11.64 -24.95
N GLU A 11 -5.20 12.83 -24.33
CA GLU A 11 -4.38 13.95 -24.80
C GLU A 11 -2.89 13.69 -24.56
N TRP A 12 -2.52 13.13 -23.40
CA TRP A 12 -1.13 12.74 -23.12
C TRP A 12 -0.62 11.66 -24.08
N GLU A 13 -1.47 10.70 -24.46
CA GLU A 13 -1.14 9.69 -25.45
C GLU A 13 -0.84 10.33 -26.82
N LYS A 14 -1.70 11.25 -27.28
CA LYS A 14 -1.47 12.00 -28.53
C LYS A 14 -0.17 12.81 -28.51
N MET A 15 0.14 13.38 -27.35
CA MET A 15 1.37 14.15 -27.12
C MET A 15 2.59 13.24 -26.93
N GLN A 16 2.43 11.92 -26.91
CA GLN A 16 3.49 10.96 -26.65
C GLN A 16 4.23 11.20 -25.33
N VAL A 17 3.48 11.55 -24.27
CA VAL A 17 4.05 11.78 -22.93
C VAL A 17 4.65 10.48 -22.40
N HIS A 18 5.82 10.59 -21.79
CA HIS A 18 6.48 9.52 -21.05
C HIS A 18 6.54 9.86 -19.56
N PHE A 19 6.41 8.85 -18.72
CA PHE A 19 6.55 8.97 -17.27
C PHE A 19 7.70 8.10 -16.79
N ASP A 20 8.60 8.65 -16.00
CA ASP A 20 9.64 7.89 -15.30
C ASP A 20 9.06 7.09 -14.13
N GLY A 21 8.00 7.62 -13.52
CA GLY A 21 7.27 6.96 -12.44
C GLY A 21 5.79 7.30 -12.43
N ILE A 22 5.00 6.35 -11.94
CA ILE A 22 3.56 6.47 -11.71
C ILE A 22 3.29 6.13 -10.26
N TYR A 23 2.52 6.97 -9.58
CA TYR A 23 2.05 6.75 -8.22
C TYR A 23 0.52 6.70 -8.19
N THR A 24 -0.04 5.67 -7.57
CA THR A 24 -1.48 5.60 -7.30
C THR A 24 -1.73 5.57 -5.79
N GLY A 25 -2.65 6.40 -5.34
CA GLY A 25 -3.13 6.44 -3.95
C GLY A 25 -4.60 6.06 -3.86
N PHE A 26 -5.38 6.85 -3.14
CA PHE A 26 -6.81 6.62 -2.93
C PHE A 26 -7.60 6.55 -4.23
N LEU A 27 -8.34 5.45 -4.42
CA LEU A 27 -9.24 5.22 -5.55
C LEU A 27 -10.67 5.01 -5.02
N SER A 28 -11.60 5.84 -5.48
CA SER A 28 -12.95 5.95 -4.90
C SER A 28 -13.93 4.84 -5.30
N GLY A 29 -13.55 3.94 -6.21
CA GLY A 29 -14.42 2.87 -6.67
C GLY A 29 -13.89 2.10 -7.88
N GLU A 30 -14.62 1.04 -8.27
CA GLU A 30 -14.25 0.12 -9.34
C GLU A 30 -13.97 0.84 -10.66
N HIS A 31 -14.89 1.73 -11.06
CA HIS A 31 -14.73 2.46 -12.32
C HIS A 31 -13.46 3.31 -12.38
N GLN A 32 -13.03 3.91 -11.25
CA GLN A 32 -11.77 4.65 -11.21
C GLN A 32 -10.56 3.71 -11.32
N ILE A 33 -10.63 2.53 -10.70
CA ILE A 33 -9.57 1.52 -10.83
C ILE A 33 -9.46 1.01 -12.26
N GLU A 34 -10.59 0.77 -12.95
CA GLU A 34 -10.60 0.43 -14.39
C GLU A 34 -9.88 1.49 -15.23
N LYS A 35 -10.14 2.78 -14.95
CA LYS A 35 -9.45 3.89 -15.64
C LYS A 35 -7.96 3.94 -15.32
N VAL A 36 -7.56 3.58 -14.12
CA VAL A 36 -6.14 3.42 -13.78
C VAL A 36 -5.52 2.27 -14.58
N PHE A 37 -6.18 1.13 -14.73
CA PHE A 37 -5.68 0.03 -15.57
C PHE A 37 -5.52 0.45 -17.04
N GLU A 38 -6.53 1.13 -17.62
CA GLU A 38 -6.43 1.68 -18.97
C GLU A 38 -5.23 2.63 -19.12
N PHE A 39 -5.04 3.51 -18.14
CA PHE A 39 -3.89 4.41 -18.08
C PHE A 39 -2.55 3.65 -18.03
N LEU A 40 -2.45 2.64 -17.16
CA LEU A 40 -1.24 1.83 -17.04
C LEU A 40 -0.95 1.03 -18.32
N ASP A 41 -1.97 0.56 -19.03
CA ASP A 41 -1.78 -0.17 -20.29
C ASP A 41 -1.18 0.73 -21.39
N ILE A 42 -1.44 2.04 -21.33
CA ILE A 42 -0.87 3.04 -22.24
C ILE A 42 0.53 3.46 -21.81
N PHE A 43 0.72 3.81 -20.52
CA PHE A 43 1.88 4.58 -20.04
C PHE A 43 2.89 3.77 -19.22
N LEU A 44 2.51 2.60 -18.67
CA LEU A 44 3.45 1.76 -17.93
C LEU A 44 4.37 1.03 -18.92
N LYS A 45 5.58 1.55 -19.10
CA LYS A 45 6.62 0.99 -19.95
C LYS A 45 7.62 0.20 -19.11
N LYS A 46 8.56 -0.48 -19.76
CA LYS A 46 9.56 -1.34 -19.11
C LYS A 46 10.43 -0.60 -18.08
N ASP A 47 10.67 0.68 -18.31
CA ASP A 47 11.50 1.59 -17.52
C ASP A 47 10.69 2.54 -16.63
N THR A 48 9.36 2.49 -16.71
CA THR A 48 8.48 3.27 -15.85
C THR A 48 8.32 2.58 -14.49
N PHE A 49 8.66 3.28 -13.41
CA PHE A 49 8.47 2.82 -12.04
C PHE A 49 7.01 2.95 -11.62
N LEU A 50 6.43 1.92 -11.02
CA LEU A 50 5.06 1.95 -10.48
C LEU A 50 5.05 1.76 -8.96
N LEU A 51 4.57 2.78 -8.24
CA LEU A 51 4.27 2.72 -6.82
C LEU A 51 2.76 2.70 -6.60
N VAL A 52 2.29 1.74 -5.83
CA VAL A 52 0.86 1.64 -5.46
C VAL A 52 0.70 1.74 -3.94
N ASP A 53 0.00 2.77 -3.49
CA ASP A 53 -0.52 2.86 -2.14
C ASP A 53 -1.92 2.23 -2.11
N PRO A 54 -2.09 1.03 -1.51
CA PRO A 54 -3.33 0.27 -1.62
C PRO A 54 -4.38 0.71 -0.60
N VAL A 55 -4.81 1.96 -0.67
CA VAL A 55 -5.72 2.56 0.31
C VAL A 55 -7.06 1.82 0.37
N MET A 56 -7.23 0.95 1.39
CA MET A 56 -8.40 0.08 1.56
C MET A 56 -9.04 0.16 2.94
N GLY A 57 -8.32 0.59 3.95
CA GLY A 57 -8.79 0.61 5.33
C GLY A 57 -7.70 0.97 6.32
N ASP A 58 -8.11 1.15 7.58
CA ASP A 58 -7.20 1.45 8.68
C ASP A 58 -7.73 0.88 10.00
N ASN A 59 -6.83 0.68 10.99
CA ASN A 59 -7.15 0.19 12.33
C ASN A 59 -7.98 -1.13 12.36
N GLY A 60 -7.77 -2.01 11.39
CA GLY A 60 -8.46 -3.29 11.24
C GLY A 60 -9.83 -3.20 10.57
N ALA A 61 -10.26 -2.03 10.12
CA ALA A 61 -11.53 -1.81 9.47
C ALA A 61 -11.34 -1.42 8.00
N ARG A 62 -12.12 -2.03 7.12
CA ARG A 62 -12.26 -1.58 5.72
C ARG A 62 -13.00 -0.25 5.70
N TYR A 63 -12.68 0.60 4.75
CA TYR A 63 -13.51 1.78 4.49
C TYR A 63 -14.92 1.37 4.01
N PRO A 64 -15.97 2.08 4.41
CA PRO A 64 -17.37 1.66 4.19
C PRO A 64 -17.76 1.44 2.72
N PHE A 65 -17.09 2.13 1.79
CA PHE A 65 -17.35 2.02 0.34
C PHE A 65 -16.54 0.89 -0.32
N PHE A 66 -15.70 0.16 0.44
CA PHE A 66 -14.80 -0.84 -0.10
C PHE A 66 -15.51 -2.19 -0.27
N THR A 67 -15.88 -2.52 -1.51
CA THR A 67 -16.53 -3.78 -1.90
C THR A 67 -15.50 -4.90 -2.11
N ALA A 68 -15.96 -6.15 -2.16
CA ALA A 68 -15.11 -7.29 -2.52
C ALA A 68 -14.54 -7.16 -3.95
N ALA A 69 -15.27 -6.51 -4.86
CA ALA A 69 -14.82 -6.26 -6.22
C ALA A 69 -13.67 -5.22 -6.23
N ILE A 70 -13.80 -4.13 -5.46
CA ILE A 70 -12.71 -3.13 -5.29
C ILE A 70 -11.48 -3.81 -4.67
N GLU A 71 -11.64 -4.67 -3.65
CA GLU A 71 -10.53 -5.41 -3.05
C GLU A 71 -9.81 -6.28 -4.09
N SER A 72 -10.56 -7.01 -4.90
CA SER A 72 -9.99 -7.85 -5.97
C SER A 72 -9.24 -7.02 -6.99
N ALA A 73 -9.80 -5.89 -7.41
CA ALA A 73 -9.16 -4.97 -8.35
C ALA A 73 -7.89 -4.34 -7.76
N MET A 74 -7.91 -3.98 -6.46
CA MET A 74 -6.72 -3.46 -5.77
C MET A 74 -5.61 -4.52 -5.65
N LYS A 75 -5.95 -5.78 -5.36
CA LYS A 75 -4.99 -6.90 -5.40
C LYS A 75 -4.35 -7.07 -6.77
N ALA A 76 -5.14 -6.95 -7.84
CA ALA A 76 -4.63 -6.98 -9.20
C ALA A 76 -3.72 -5.78 -9.50
N LEU A 77 -4.06 -4.59 -9.02
CA LEU A 77 -3.25 -3.39 -9.20
C LEU A 77 -1.90 -3.50 -8.46
N THR A 78 -1.91 -3.93 -7.19
CA THR A 78 -0.68 -4.13 -6.41
C THR A 78 0.25 -5.16 -7.02
N SER A 79 -0.27 -6.20 -7.68
CA SER A 79 0.56 -7.22 -8.34
C SER A 79 1.33 -6.69 -9.56
N ARG A 80 0.95 -5.54 -10.12
CA ARG A 80 1.66 -4.86 -11.22
C ARG A 80 2.73 -3.88 -10.74
N ALA A 81 2.71 -3.53 -9.45
CA ALA A 81 3.59 -2.50 -8.88
C ALA A 81 5.03 -2.99 -8.69
N ASP A 82 5.99 -2.08 -8.82
CA ASP A 82 7.37 -2.30 -8.37
C ASP A 82 7.45 -2.18 -6.84
N VAL A 83 6.74 -1.21 -6.26
CA VAL A 83 6.66 -0.96 -4.82
C VAL A 83 5.21 -0.79 -4.39
N ILE A 84 4.87 -1.37 -3.23
CA ILE A 84 3.58 -1.15 -2.57
C ILE A 84 3.79 -0.67 -1.13
N THR A 85 2.88 0.21 -0.65
CA THR A 85 3.02 0.87 0.67
C THR A 85 1.84 0.61 1.62
N PRO A 86 1.46 -0.67 1.88
CA PRO A 86 0.31 -0.97 2.71
C PRO A 86 0.55 -0.61 4.19
N ASN A 87 -0.46 -0.12 4.90
CA ASN A 87 -0.51 -0.19 6.35
C ASN A 87 -0.81 -1.63 6.83
N LEU A 88 -0.78 -1.90 8.15
CA LEU A 88 -1.04 -3.26 8.68
C LEU A 88 -2.43 -3.80 8.32
N THR A 89 -3.45 -2.95 8.24
CA THR A 89 -4.81 -3.36 7.84
C THR A 89 -4.84 -3.79 6.39
N GLU A 90 -4.24 -3.00 5.52
CA GLU A 90 -4.13 -3.25 4.09
C GLU A 90 -3.28 -4.48 3.80
N LEU A 91 -2.18 -4.65 4.53
CA LEU A 91 -1.35 -5.85 4.47
C LEU A 91 -2.18 -7.12 4.79
N CYS A 92 -3.03 -7.05 5.82
CA CYS A 92 -3.95 -8.13 6.17
C CYS A 92 -4.98 -8.40 5.06
N LEU A 93 -5.57 -7.34 4.49
CA LEU A 93 -6.54 -7.47 3.40
C LEU A 93 -5.91 -8.07 2.13
N LEU A 94 -4.70 -7.65 1.78
CA LEU A 94 -3.97 -8.16 0.62
C LEU A 94 -3.60 -9.64 0.78
N THR A 95 -3.18 -10.05 1.97
CA THR A 95 -2.76 -11.44 2.27
C THR A 95 -3.90 -12.36 2.69
N GLY A 96 -5.08 -11.81 3.00
CA GLY A 96 -6.21 -12.58 3.55
C GLY A 96 -6.03 -12.97 5.02
N THR A 97 -5.14 -12.32 5.76
CA THR A 97 -4.88 -12.55 7.17
C THR A 97 -5.93 -11.83 8.04
N ASP A 98 -6.36 -12.46 9.13
CA ASP A 98 -7.26 -11.80 10.10
C ASP A 98 -6.48 -10.76 10.93
N TYR A 99 -6.88 -9.50 10.82
CA TYR A 99 -6.24 -8.39 11.55
C TYR A 99 -6.24 -8.60 13.07
N ARG A 100 -7.22 -9.31 13.63
CA ARG A 100 -7.27 -9.59 15.09
C ARG A 100 -6.04 -10.34 15.57
N MET A 101 -5.48 -11.23 14.74
CA MET A 101 -4.25 -11.95 15.07
C MET A 101 -3.05 -11.00 15.20
N ILE A 102 -3.00 -9.96 14.37
CA ILE A 102 -1.93 -8.94 14.41
C ILE A 102 -2.12 -8.01 15.61
N LYS A 103 -3.36 -7.59 15.87
CA LYS A 103 -3.68 -6.66 16.97
C LYS A 103 -3.34 -7.22 18.36
N GLU A 104 -3.38 -8.53 18.54
CA GLU A 104 -3.04 -9.21 19.80
C GLU A 104 -1.53 -9.35 20.03
N MET A 105 -0.71 -9.03 19.01
CA MET A 105 0.76 -9.06 19.13
C MET A 105 1.26 -7.79 19.81
N THR A 106 1.75 -7.92 21.02
CA THR A 106 2.29 -6.79 21.79
C THR A 106 3.81 -6.67 21.68
N GLU A 107 4.49 -7.76 21.35
CA GLU A 107 5.94 -7.82 21.22
C GLU A 107 6.39 -7.33 19.83
N GLU A 108 7.16 -6.24 19.78
CA GLU A 108 7.66 -5.61 18.55
C GLU A 108 8.29 -6.62 17.57
N ARG A 109 9.23 -7.42 18.07
CA ARG A 109 9.98 -8.38 17.25
C ARG A 109 9.08 -9.40 16.59
N HIS A 110 8.06 -9.84 17.30
CA HIS A 110 7.09 -10.81 16.78
C HIS A 110 6.21 -10.15 15.71
N LEU A 111 5.67 -8.97 16.00
CA LEU A 111 4.85 -8.19 15.07
C LEU A 111 5.60 -7.90 13.76
N VAL A 112 6.82 -7.38 13.87
CA VAL A 112 7.67 -7.05 12.71
C VAL A 112 7.99 -8.29 11.88
N LYS A 113 8.32 -9.42 12.53
CA LYS A 113 8.61 -10.69 11.83
C LYS A 113 7.40 -11.24 11.09
N VAL A 114 6.21 -11.16 11.68
CA VAL A 114 4.96 -11.59 11.02
C VAL A 114 4.64 -10.66 9.85
N ALA A 115 4.74 -9.34 10.04
CA ALA A 115 4.54 -8.37 8.96
C ALA A 115 5.54 -8.58 7.80
N GLU A 116 6.82 -8.87 8.11
CA GLU A 116 7.82 -9.23 7.10
C GLU A 116 7.41 -10.46 6.29
N GLN A 117 6.98 -11.53 6.95
CA GLN A 117 6.56 -12.74 6.25
C GLN A 117 5.33 -12.47 5.35
N MET A 118 4.37 -11.70 5.83
CA MET A 118 3.20 -11.31 5.05
C MET A 118 3.60 -10.45 3.84
N ALA A 119 4.51 -9.49 4.02
CA ALA A 119 5.03 -8.65 2.95
C ALA A 119 5.76 -9.49 1.88
N ARG A 120 6.59 -10.47 2.28
CA ARG A 120 7.25 -11.40 1.36
C ARG A 120 6.26 -12.22 0.54
N ASN A 121 5.11 -12.61 1.12
CA ASN A 121 4.07 -13.35 0.41
C ASN A 121 3.40 -12.51 -0.70
N LEU A 122 3.48 -11.18 -0.64
CA LEU A 122 2.98 -10.27 -1.68
C LEU A 122 3.97 -10.05 -2.83
N MET A 123 5.23 -10.44 -2.65
CA MET A 123 6.27 -10.29 -3.70
C MET A 123 6.16 -11.36 -4.79
N THR A 124 4.94 -11.62 -5.23
CA THR A 124 4.65 -12.48 -6.36
C THR A 124 4.51 -11.64 -7.62
N GLY A 125 5.12 -12.04 -8.70
CA GLY A 125 5.08 -11.26 -9.95
C GLY A 125 6.20 -10.24 -10.08
N GLY A 126 5.85 -8.96 -10.28
CA GLY A 126 6.80 -7.87 -10.52
C GLY A 126 7.27 -7.11 -9.27
N THR A 127 6.57 -7.24 -8.14
CA THR A 127 6.81 -6.44 -6.93
C THR A 127 8.21 -6.70 -6.37
N ARG A 128 8.99 -5.64 -6.26
CA ARG A 128 10.39 -5.66 -5.79
C ARG A 128 10.52 -5.31 -4.33
N GLU A 129 9.61 -4.47 -3.83
CA GLU A 129 9.64 -3.97 -2.45
C GLU A 129 8.24 -3.77 -1.89
N VAL A 130 8.07 -4.09 -0.60
CA VAL A 130 6.87 -3.80 0.18
C VAL A 130 7.27 -2.97 1.38
N ILE A 131 6.71 -1.78 1.52
CA ILE A 131 6.94 -0.91 2.66
C ILE A 131 5.69 -0.92 3.54
N VAL A 132 5.72 -1.67 4.63
CA VAL A 132 4.61 -1.69 5.60
C VAL A 132 4.70 -0.46 6.48
N THR A 133 3.69 0.41 6.39
CA THR A 133 3.67 1.71 7.07
C THR A 133 2.87 1.67 8.37
N GLY A 134 3.19 2.58 9.30
CA GLY A 134 2.40 2.85 10.49
C GLY A 134 2.29 1.68 11.48
N ILE A 135 3.32 0.85 11.61
CA ILE A 135 3.37 -0.24 12.60
C ILE A 135 3.48 0.37 13.99
N ARG A 136 2.43 0.22 14.80
CA ARG A 136 2.40 0.71 16.20
C ARG A 136 2.66 -0.42 17.18
N PHE A 137 3.47 -0.11 18.20
CA PHE A 137 3.78 -1.01 19.30
C PHE A 137 4.21 -0.20 20.53
N SER A 138 4.24 -0.82 21.71
CA SER A 138 4.79 -0.21 22.92
C SER A 138 6.21 -0.70 23.15
N ASP A 139 7.16 0.20 23.39
CA ASP A 139 8.52 -0.18 23.78
C ASP A 139 8.50 -0.96 25.10
N GLU A 140 9.15 -2.11 25.12
CA GLU A 140 9.16 -3.01 26.28
C GLU A 140 9.88 -2.43 27.51
N LYS A 141 10.75 -1.44 27.31
CA LYS A 141 11.60 -0.88 28.39
C LYS A 141 10.88 0.16 29.22
N ASP A 142 10.13 1.04 28.58
CA ASP A 142 9.51 2.20 29.21
C ASP A 142 8.01 2.34 28.92
N GLY A 143 7.45 1.46 28.08
CA GLY A 143 6.05 1.49 27.68
C GLY A 143 5.71 2.64 26.73
N GLN A 144 6.72 3.32 26.15
CA GLN A 144 6.50 4.40 25.21
C GLN A 144 5.83 3.87 23.93
N GLU A 145 4.80 4.57 23.47
CA GLU A 145 4.19 4.29 22.16
C GLU A 145 5.17 4.65 21.05
N MET A 146 5.40 3.68 20.16
CA MET A 146 6.29 3.78 19.01
C MET A 146 5.51 3.58 17.72
N MET A 147 6.00 4.20 16.65
CA MET A 147 5.49 3.95 15.30
C MET A 147 6.68 3.77 14.34
N GLY A 148 6.60 2.76 13.51
CA GLY A 148 7.67 2.44 12.56
C GLY A 148 7.17 2.00 11.20
N ASN A 149 8.11 1.95 10.26
CA ASN A 149 7.91 1.43 8.91
C ASN A 149 8.88 0.28 8.66
N LEU A 150 8.39 -0.75 7.97
CA LEU A 150 9.15 -1.94 7.62
C LEU A 150 9.29 -2.02 6.09
N ALA A 151 10.49 -1.81 5.58
CA ALA A 151 10.83 -2.03 4.18
C ALA A 151 11.32 -3.47 3.97
N VAL A 152 10.72 -4.19 3.03
CA VAL A 152 11.01 -5.59 2.73
C VAL A 152 11.31 -5.73 1.24
N THR A 153 12.48 -6.26 0.92
CA THR A 153 12.87 -6.72 -0.42
C THR A 153 13.00 -8.25 -0.43
N LYS A 154 13.32 -8.84 -1.57
CA LYS A 154 13.57 -10.30 -1.65
C LYS A 154 14.75 -10.74 -0.77
N GLU A 155 15.77 -9.89 -0.67
CA GLU A 155 17.03 -10.20 0.00
C GLU A 155 17.06 -9.72 1.45
N ASN A 156 16.44 -8.57 1.73
CA ASN A 156 16.60 -7.86 3.00
C ASN A 156 15.26 -7.39 3.57
N ALA A 157 15.28 -7.11 4.89
CA ALA A 157 14.24 -6.36 5.57
C ALA A 157 14.89 -5.34 6.50
N SER A 158 14.32 -4.14 6.56
CA SER A 158 14.78 -3.05 7.44
C SER A 158 13.59 -2.42 8.14
N PHE A 159 13.65 -2.37 9.47
CA PHE A 159 12.63 -1.73 10.30
C PHE A 159 13.21 -0.50 10.97
N SER A 160 12.47 0.61 10.93
CA SER A 160 12.81 1.84 11.61
C SER A 160 11.59 2.38 12.35
N ALA A 161 11.74 2.71 13.62
CA ALA A 161 10.69 3.23 14.45
C ALA A 161 11.13 4.44 15.27
N PHE A 162 10.17 5.31 15.58
CA PHE A 162 10.35 6.53 16.36
C PHE A 162 9.22 6.66 17.38
N PRO A 163 9.43 7.42 18.47
CA PRO A 163 8.38 7.73 19.43
C PRO A 163 7.14 8.31 18.74
N PHE A 164 5.98 7.72 19.05
CA PHE A 164 4.70 8.24 18.56
C PHE A 164 4.27 9.44 19.42
N ILE A 165 4.08 10.59 18.81
CA ILE A 165 3.78 11.85 19.51
C ILE A 165 2.30 12.02 19.89
N GLY A 166 1.48 10.99 19.67
CA GLY A 166 0.09 10.94 20.16
C GLY A 166 -0.92 11.77 19.36
N GLU A 167 -0.51 12.53 18.38
CA GLU A 167 -1.42 13.31 17.51
C GLU A 167 -1.64 12.59 16.19
N SER A 168 -2.90 12.52 15.76
CA SER A 168 -3.27 12.00 14.45
C SER A 168 -3.52 13.17 13.52
N PHE A 169 -2.69 13.30 12.52
CA PHE A 169 -2.87 14.29 11.45
C PHE A 169 -3.50 13.59 10.24
N SER A 170 -4.65 14.10 9.77
CA SER A 170 -5.26 13.60 8.54
C SER A 170 -4.40 13.96 7.34
N GLY A 171 -4.22 13.02 6.40
CA GLY A 171 -3.46 13.24 5.17
C GLY A 171 -1.95 13.00 5.25
N THR A 172 -1.42 12.54 6.39
CA THR A 172 0.01 12.22 6.53
C THR A 172 0.40 10.87 5.94
N GLY A 173 -0.58 10.01 5.63
CA GLY A 173 -0.38 8.75 4.93
C GLY A 173 -0.36 8.89 3.40
N ASP A 174 -0.72 10.08 2.89
CA ASP A 174 -0.84 10.35 1.45
C ASP A 174 0.44 10.99 0.86
N LEU A 175 1.56 10.94 1.58
CA LEU A 175 2.85 11.51 1.16
C LEU A 175 3.88 10.42 0.94
#